data_2801874e58fa96a77bc098ac075dfc80
#
_entry.id   2801874e58fa96a77bc098ac075dfc80
#
_cell.length_a   1.000
_cell.length_b   1.000
_cell.length_c   1.000
_cell.angle_alpha   90.00
_cell.angle_beta   90.00
_cell.angle_gamma   90.00
#
_symmetry.space_group_name_H-M   'P 1'
#
loop_
_entity.id
_entity.type
_entity.pdbx_description
1 polymer ?
#
loop_
_entity_poly.entity_id
_entity_poly.type
_entity_poly.pdbx_seq_one_letter_code
_entity_poly.pdbx_strand_id
1 'polypeptide(L)'
;AKQVTEKNLSVASPLIVNPGSEQIRATAERDGMIEAFERLGATIMANACGPCIGQWKRQTDDPTRKNSIVTSFNRNFAKRADGNPNTYAFVASPELTMALTIAGDLCFNPLKDRLVNHNGEKVKLSEPVGDELL
;
A
#
# COMPACT_ATOMS: atom_id res chain seq x y z
N ALA A 1 -7.59 -4.54 3.07
CA ALA A 1 -8.57 -3.43 3.02
C ALA A 1 -9.78 -3.71 3.93
N LYS A 2 -10.49 -4.81 3.76
CA LYS A 2 -11.70 -5.12 4.56
C LYS A 2 -11.48 -5.03 6.08
N GLN A 3 -10.39 -5.60 6.60
CA GLN A 3 -10.07 -5.55 8.02
C GLN A 3 -9.91 -4.12 8.57
N VAL A 4 -9.47 -3.19 7.75
CA VAL A 4 -9.31 -1.78 8.17
C VAL A 4 -10.66 -1.18 8.54
N THR A 5 -11.68 -1.43 7.72
CA THR A 5 -13.05 -0.98 8.00
C THR A 5 -13.66 -1.75 9.17
N GLU A 6 -13.56 -3.07 9.19
CA GLU A 6 -14.13 -3.94 10.23
C GLU A 6 -13.55 -3.67 11.63
N LYS A 7 -12.25 -3.37 11.69
CA LYS A 7 -11.54 -3.07 12.95
C LYS A 7 -11.49 -1.58 13.29
N ASN A 8 -12.18 -0.74 12.53
CA ASN A 8 -12.22 0.71 12.72
C ASN A 8 -10.83 1.36 12.72
N LEU A 9 -9.99 0.93 11.79
CA LEU A 9 -8.65 1.47 11.55
C LEU A 9 -8.65 2.47 10.40
N SER A 10 -7.54 3.17 10.23
CA SER A 10 -7.27 4.02 9.07
C SER A 10 -5.84 3.80 8.59
N VAL A 11 -5.55 4.21 7.37
CA VAL A 11 -4.18 4.18 6.86
C VAL A 11 -3.40 5.38 7.38
N ALA A 12 -2.18 5.15 7.87
CA ALA A 12 -1.32 6.19 8.41
C ALA A 12 -0.35 6.76 7.36
N SER A 13 -0.23 6.11 6.21
CA SER A 13 0.62 6.53 5.10
C SER A 13 -0.19 6.65 3.80
N PRO A 14 0.22 7.50 2.85
CA PRO A 14 -0.40 7.53 1.54
C PRO A 14 -0.39 6.16 0.87
N LEU A 15 -1.53 5.73 0.38
CA LEU A 15 -1.72 4.44 -0.29
C LEU A 15 -2.04 4.67 -1.76
N ILE A 16 -1.23 4.07 -2.63
CA ILE A 16 -1.43 4.09 -4.07
C ILE A 16 -1.66 2.66 -4.54
N VAL A 17 -2.72 2.46 -5.30
CA VAL A 17 -3.06 1.17 -5.90
C VAL A 17 -2.93 1.28 -7.42
N ASN A 18 -2.10 0.42 -7.98
CA ASN A 18 -1.93 0.29 -9.41
C ASN A 18 -2.31 -1.13 -9.82
N PRO A 19 -3.43 -1.34 -10.51
CA PRO A 19 -3.91 -2.67 -10.86
C PRO A 19 -2.99 -3.47 -11.80
N GLY A 20 -2.15 -2.79 -12.57
CA GLY A 20 -1.18 -3.44 -13.45
C GLY A 20 -1.70 -3.80 -14.84
N SER A 21 -2.97 -4.08 -15.00
CA SER A 21 -3.64 -4.27 -16.31
C SER A 21 -5.12 -3.91 -16.21
N GLU A 22 -5.72 -3.64 -17.35
CA GLU A 22 -7.15 -3.34 -17.43
C GLU A 22 -8.01 -4.55 -17.02
N GLN A 23 -7.56 -5.74 -17.33
CA GLN A 23 -8.24 -6.98 -16.94
C GLN A 23 -8.24 -7.16 -15.40
N ILE A 24 -7.10 -6.91 -14.77
CA ILE A 24 -6.99 -6.95 -13.30
C ILE A 24 -7.85 -5.85 -12.68
N ARG A 25 -7.84 -4.64 -13.25
CA ARG A 25 -8.67 -3.53 -12.78
C ARG A 25 -10.15 -3.89 -12.82
N ALA A 26 -10.63 -4.40 -13.96
CA ALA A 26 -12.02 -4.80 -14.12
C ALA A 26 -12.43 -5.94 -13.17
N THR A 27 -11.53 -6.90 -12.95
CA THR A 27 -11.77 -7.98 -11.98
C THR A 27 -11.85 -7.43 -10.55
N ALA A 28 -10.93 -6.57 -10.16
CA ALA A 28 -10.92 -5.95 -8.84
C ALA A 28 -12.13 -5.05 -8.60
N GLU A 29 -12.61 -4.37 -9.64
CA GLU A 29 -13.84 -3.56 -9.60
C GLU A 29 -15.07 -4.45 -9.42
N ARG A 30 -15.20 -5.51 -10.22
CA ARG A 30 -16.27 -6.51 -10.09
C ARG A 30 -16.34 -7.10 -8.69
N ASP A 31 -15.20 -7.41 -8.09
CA ASP A 31 -15.10 -8.07 -6.79
C ASP A 31 -15.14 -7.07 -5.61
N GLY A 32 -15.41 -5.78 -5.89
CA GLY A 32 -15.53 -4.72 -4.88
C GLY A 32 -14.22 -4.32 -4.21
N MET A 33 -13.08 -4.72 -4.76
CA MET A 33 -11.77 -4.39 -4.19
C MET A 33 -11.41 -2.92 -4.40
N ILE A 34 -11.73 -2.37 -5.57
CA ILE A 34 -11.46 -0.95 -5.89
C ILE A 34 -12.21 -0.06 -4.90
N GLU A 35 -13.51 -0.29 -4.72
CA GLU A 35 -14.33 0.46 -3.76
C GLU A 35 -13.78 0.35 -2.34
N ALA A 36 -13.33 -0.83 -1.93
CA ALA A 36 -12.74 -1.03 -0.59
C ALA A 36 -11.47 -0.21 -0.39
N PHE A 37 -10.63 -0.05 -1.42
CA PHE A 37 -9.45 0.79 -1.36
C PHE A 37 -9.79 2.28 -1.37
N GLU A 38 -10.75 2.69 -2.20
CA GLU A 38 -11.21 4.09 -2.27
C GLU A 38 -11.79 4.56 -0.92
N ARG A 39 -12.53 3.72 -0.23
CA ARG A 39 -13.05 4.00 1.12
C ARG A 39 -11.95 4.26 2.15
N LEU A 40 -10.75 3.72 1.94
CA LEU A 40 -9.58 3.97 2.78
C LEU A 40 -8.81 5.23 2.38
N GLY A 41 -9.26 5.95 1.37
CA GLY A 41 -8.55 7.11 0.83
C GLY A 41 -7.38 6.77 -0.08
N ALA A 42 -7.33 5.55 -0.62
CA ALA A 42 -6.31 5.18 -1.59
C ALA A 42 -6.49 5.93 -2.92
N THR A 43 -5.38 6.26 -3.55
CA THR A 43 -5.36 6.75 -4.92
C THR A 43 -5.27 5.57 -5.88
N ILE A 44 -6.30 5.38 -6.70
CA ILE A 44 -6.28 4.34 -7.74
C ILE A 44 -5.71 4.94 -9.01
N MET A 45 -4.61 4.40 -9.48
CA MET A 45 -3.96 4.87 -10.69
C MET A 45 -4.49 4.15 -11.93
N ALA A 46 -4.51 4.86 -13.05
CA ALA A 46 -4.74 4.25 -14.35
C ALA A 46 -3.65 3.19 -14.64
N ASN A 47 -3.97 2.22 -15.49
CA ASN A 47 -3.09 1.11 -15.86
C ASN A 47 -1.88 1.54 -16.71
N ALA A 48 -1.32 2.69 -16.44
CA ALA A 48 -0.08 3.16 -17.03
C ALA A 48 1.09 2.84 -16.11
N CYS A 49 2.25 2.68 -16.69
CA CYS A 49 3.49 2.35 -15.98
C CYS A 49 4.07 3.51 -15.15
N GLY A 50 3.23 4.35 -14.52
CA GLY A 50 3.66 5.54 -13.78
C GLY A 50 4.65 5.24 -12.65
N PRO A 51 4.20 4.71 -11.51
CA PRO A 51 5.09 4.45 -10.38
C PRO A 51 6.13 3.36 -10.68
N CYS A 52 5.78 2.37 -11.50
CA CYS A 52 6.65 1.23 -11.73
C CYS A 52 7.86 1.52 -12.62
N ILE A 53 7.87 2.62 -13.34
CA ILE A 53 9.00 3.05 -14.17
C ILE A 53 9.56 4.43 -13.78
N GLY A 54 9.16 4.94 -12.62
CA GLY A 54 9.63 6.23 -12.13
C GLY A 54 9.02 7.44 -12.84
N GLN A 55 7.90 7.29 -13.52
CA GLN A 55 7.18 8.38 -14.16
C GLN A 55 6.19 9.08 -13.22
N TRP A 56 5.96 8.51 -12.05
CA TRP A 56 5.22 9.17 -11.00
C TRP A 56 6.15 10.06 -10.17
N LYS A 57 5.73 11.29 -9.92
CA LYS A 57 6.47 12.21 -9.07
C LYS A 57 5.67 12.49 -7.80
N ARG A 58 6.26 12.20 -6.66
CA ARG A 58 5.70 12.62 -5.39
C ARG A 58 5.90 14.13 -5.23
N GLN A 59 4.84 14.84 -4.92
CA GLN A 59 4.97 16.23 -4.49
C GLN A 59 5.61 16.23 -3.09
N THR A 60 6.71 16.94 -2.96
CA THR A 60 7.42 17.12 -1.69
C THR A 60 7.93 18.54 -1.60
N ASP A 61 7.81 19.12 -0.43
CA ASP A 61 8.31 20.47 -0.15
C ASP A 61 9.84 20.52 -0.09
N ASP A 62 10.47 19.38 0.22
CA ASP A 62 11.90 19.22 0.28
C ASP A 62 12.37 17.96 -0.45
N PRO A 63 12.83 18.07 -1.71
CA PRO A 63 13.29 16.92 -2.48
C PRO A 63 14.61 16.32 -1.96
N THR A 64 15.32 17.00 -1.07
CA THR A 64 16.57 16.49 -0.46
C THR A 64 16.30 15.61 0.75
N ARG A 65 15.11 15.66 1.31
CA ARG A 65 14.71 14.84 2.45
C ARG A 65 14.68 13.35 2.08
N LYS A 66 15.30 12.54 2.91
CA LYS A 66 15.22 11.09 2.79
C LYS A 66 13.81 10.59 3.08
N ASN A 67 13.29 9.77 2.19
CA ASN A 67 11.97 9.16 2.28
C ASN A 67 12.06 7.65 2.13
N SER A 68 10.98 6.97 2.46
CA SER A 68 10.83 5.54 2.20
C SER A 68 9.56 5.26 1.42
N ILE A 69 9.61 4.26 0.58
CA ILE A 69 8.46 3.72 -0.13
C ILE A 69 8.50 2.19 -0.04
N VAL A 70 7.36 1.59 0.22
CA VAL A 70 7.19 0.13 0.21
C VAL A 70 6.26 -0.22 -0.94
N THR A 71 6.68 -1.17 -1.76
CA THR A 71 5.92 -1.64 -2.92
C THR A 71 5.74 -3.15 -2.88
N SER A 72 4.68 -3.65 -3.48
CA SER A 72 4.47 -5.09 -3.71
C SER A 72 4.96 -5.57 -5.06
N PHE A 73 5.68 -4.73 -5.79
CA PHE A 73 6.32 -5.06 -7.06
C PHE A 73 7.80 -4.71 -7.01
N ASN A 74 8.62 -5.44 -7.75
CA ASN A 74 10.07 -5.24 -7.76
C ASN A 74 10.50 -4.23 -8.84
N ARG A 75 11.34 -3.25 -8.44
CA ARG A 75 12.05 -2.34 -9.34
C ARG A 75 13.44 -2.08 -8.78
N ASN A 76 14.46 -2.48 -9.52
CA ASN A 76 15.85 -2.55 -9.06
C ASN A 76 16.65 -1.27 -9.30
N PHE A 77 16.05 -0.20 -9.78
CA PHE A 77 16.78 1.01 -10.15
C PHE A 77 16.41 2.17 -9.23
N ALA A 78 17.40 2.95 -8.83
CA ALA A 78 17.17 4.22 -8.16
C ALA A 78 16.23 5.11 -9.01
N LYS A 79 15.43 5.93 -8.34
CA LYS A 79 14.43 6.81 -8.94
C LYS A 79 13.24 6.11 -9.62
N ARG A 80 13.16 4.79 -9.58
CA ARG A 80 12.10 4.05 -10.30
C ARG A 80 10.69 4.27 -9.74
N ALA A 81 10.56 4.50 -8.43
CA ALA A 81 9.25 4.65 -7.81
C ALA A 81 8.66 6.06 -8.00
N ASP A 82 9.37 7.10 -7.56
CA ASP A 82 8.88 8.49 -7.51
C ASP A 82 9.80 9.50 -8.17
N GLY A 83 10.81 9.04 -8.89
CA GLY A 83 11.79 9.89 -9.57
C GLY A 83 12.81 10.56 -8.64
N ASN A 84 12.75 10.36 -7.33
CA ASN A 84 13.62 10.99 -6.34
C ASN A 84 14.75 10.03 -5.91
N PRO A 85 16.04 10.42 -6.06
CA PRO A 85 17.17 9.59 -5.63
C PRO A 85 17.27 9.42 -4.11
N ASN A 86 16.60 10.25 -3.33
CA ASN A 86 16.58 10.21 -1.86
C ASN A 86 15.45 9.34 -1.30
N THR A 87 14.69 8.66 -2.15
CA THR A 87 13.66 7.70 -1.74
C THR A 87 14.26 6.30 -1.67
N TYR A 88 14.27 5.73 -0.46
CA TYR A 88 14.64 4.33 -0.26
C TYR A 88 13.44 3.45 -0.58
N ALA A 89 13.62 2.50 -1.49
CA ALA A 89 12.58 1.58 -1.92
C ALA A 89 12.74 0.22 -1.25
N PHE A 90 11.67 -0.27 -0.68
CA PHE A 90 11.56 -1.60 -0.09
C PHE A 90 10.49 -2.39 -0.82
N VAL A 91 10.70 -3.69 -0.94
CA VAL A 91 9.73 -4.60 -1.56
C VAL A 91 9.20 -5.56 -0.51
N ALA A 92 7.90 -5.73 -0.48
CA ALA A 92 7.22 -6.65 0.44
C ALA A 92 6.03 -7.32 -0.26
N SER A 93 5.44 -8.31 0.37
CA SER A 93 4.17 -8.86 -0.14
C SER A 93 3.06 -7.82 -0.10
N PRO A 94 1.99 -7.96 -0.90
CA PRO A 94 0.85 -7.05 -0.85
C PRO A 94 0.27 -6.91 0.56
N GLU A 95 0.18 -8.00 1.29
CA GLU A 95 -0.37 -8.04 2.65
C GLU A 95 0.52 -7.26 3.62
N LEU A 96 1.84 -7.46 3.55
CA LEU A 96 2.79 -6.74 4.40
C LEU A 96 2.86 -5.26 4.02
N THR A 97 2.84 -4.93 2.73
CA THR A 97 2.76 -3.54 2.26
C THR A 97 1.52 -2.85 2.84
N MET A 98 0.37 -3.52 2.83
CA MET A 98 -0.85 -2.99 3.41
C MET A 98 -0.75 -2.81 4.93
N ALA A 99 -0.19 -3.79 5.64
CA ALA A 99 0.01 -3.70 7.09
C ALA A 99 0.91 -2.52 7.48
N LEU A 100 2.01 -2.31 6.78
CA LEU A 100 2.91 -1.19 7.00
C LEU A 100 2.27 0.16 6.66
N THR A 101 1.40 0.20 5.65
CA THR A 101 0.63 1.40 5.29
C THR A 101 -0.33 1.80 6.41
N ILE A 102 -1.00 0.84 7.02
CA ILE A 102 -1.92 1.08 8.15
C ILE A 102 -1.13 1.57 9.37
N ALA A 103 -0.01 0.94 9.68
CA ALA A 103 0.83 1.28 10.82
C ALA A 103 1.58 2.61 10.63
N GLY A 104 1.98 2.94 9.39
CA GLY A 104 2.85 4.09 9.12
C GLY A 104 4.26 3.95 9.66
N ASP A 105 4.69 2.73 9.97
CA ASP A 105 5.95 2.43 10.62
C ASP A 105 6.56 1.17 10.00
N LEU A 106 7.78 1.28 9.47
CA LEU A 106 8.52 0.16 8.86
C LEU A 106 8.97 -0.88 9.90
N CYS A 107 9.00 -0.53 11.18
CA CYS A 107 9.34 -1.45 12.26
C CYS A 107 8.13 -2.27 12.76
N PHE A 108 6.93 -1.99 12.25
CA PHE A 108 5.72 -2.71 12.64
C PHE A 108 5.76 -4.16 12.18
N ASN A 109 5.54 -5.08 13.13
CA ASN A 109 5.45 -6.51 12.85
C ASN A 109 3.98 -6.96 12.99
N PRO A 110 3.25 -7.20 11.90
CA PRO A 110 1.83 -7.55 11.95
C PRO A 110 1.53 -8.88 12.65
N LEU A 111 2.52 -9.76 12.81
CA LEU A 111 2.37 -11.04 13.49
C LEU A 111 2.40 -10.90 15.02
N LYS A 112 3.00 -9.83 15.53
CA LYS A 112 3.23 -9.62 16.97
C LYS A 112 2.61 -8.32 17.48
N ASP A 113 2.70 -7.25 16.71
CA ASP A 113 2.32 -5.91 17.13
C ASP A 113 0.82 -5.67 16.93
N ARG A 114 0.30 -4.72 17.69
CA ARG A 114 -1.10 -4.31 17.66
C ARG A 114 -1.21 -2.84 17.25
N LEU A 115 -2.33 -2.50 16.64
CA LEU A 115 -2.69 -1.16 16.25
C LEU A 115 -3.77 -0.63 17.19
N VAL A 116 -3.81 0.69 17.39
CA VAL A 116 -4.88 1.36 18.11
C VAL A 116 -5.92 1.85 17.09
N ASN A 117 -7.17 1.42 17.24
CA ASN A 117 -8.26 1.84 16.37
C ASN A 117 -8.86 3.19 16.82
N HIS A 118 -9.86 3.69 16.10
CA HIS A 118 -10.52 4.95 16.43
C HIS A 118 -11.28 4.92 17.76
N ASN A 119 -11.59 3.74 18.28
CA ASN A 119 -12.23 3.58 19.59
C ASN A 119 -11.20 3.50 20.74
N GLY A 120 -9.90 3.62 20.46
CA GLY A 120 -8.83 3.50 21.43
C GLY A 120 -8.48 2.05 21.82
N GLU A 121 -9.04 1.06 21.14
CA GLU A 121 -8.77 -0.35 21.38
C GLU A 121 -7.54 -0.83 20.63
N LYS A 122 -6.76 -1.70 21.25
CA LYS A 122 -5.62 -2.38 20.61
C LYS A 122 -6.13 -3.57 19.82
N VAL A 123 -5.92 -3.53 18.51
CA VAL A 123 -6.34 -4.59 17.58
C VAL A 123 -5.16 -5.17 16.83
N LYS A 124 -5.24 -6.47 16.54
CA LYS A 124 -4.26 -7.19 15.74
C LYS A 124 -4.84 -7.48 14.37
N LEU A 125 -4.04 -7.30 13.32
CA LEU A 125 -4.42 -7.72 11.98
C LEU A 125 -4.44 -9.25 11.91
N SER A 126 -5.47 -9.81 11.30
CA SER A 126 -5.56 -11.24 11.03
C SER A 126 -4.64 -11.61 9.88
N GLU A 127 -4.03 -12.77 9.97
CA GLU A 127 -3.23 -13.31 8.88
C GLU A 127 -4.10 -13.51 7.62
N PRO A 128 -3.52 -13.25 6.43
CA PRO A 128 -4.23 -13.53 5.20
C PRO A 128 -4.48 -15.02 5.06
N VAL A 129 -5.69 -15.37 4.66
CA VAL A 129 -6.07 -16.74 4.30
C VAL A 129 -6.17 -16.76 2.78
N GLY A 130 -5.30 -17.52 2.13
CA GLY A 130 -5.37 -17.77 0.70
C GLY A 130 -6.19 -19.01 0.40
N ASP A 131 -6.99 -18.95 -0.66
CA ASP A 131 -7.52 -20.16 -1.25
C ASP A 131 -6.44 -20.79 -2.13
N GLU A 132 -6.19 -22.07 -1.96
CA GLU A 132 -5.33 -22.79 -2.88
C GLU A 132 -6.00 -22.80 -4.26
N LEU A 133 -5.34 -22.14 -5.21
CA LEU A 133 -5.72 -22.28 -6.61
C LEU A 133 -5.28 -23.66 -7.08
N LEU A 134 -6.24 -24.53 -7.23
CA LEU A 134 -6.05 -25.84 -7.88
C LEU A 134 -5.91 -25.66 -9.38
#